data_86e2ac6af960a55ef683ab86e37d14e8
#
_entry.id   86e2ac6af960a55ef683ab86e37d14e8
#
_cell.length_a   1.000
_cell.length_b   1.000
_cell.length_c   1.000
_cell.angle_alpha   90.00
_cell.angle_beta   90.00
_cell.angle_gamma   90.00
#
_symmetry.space_group_name_H-M   'P 1'
#
loop_
_entity.id
_entity.type
_entity.pdbx_description
1 polymer ?
#
loop_
_entity_poly.entity_id
_entity_poly.type
_entity_poly.pdbx_seq_one_letter_code
_entity_poly.pdbx_strand_id
1 'polypeptide(L)'
;MAPKNKTVEDLIARSNKLGSNPKFTDYAGGNTSAKGLGLDPATGKKIELIWVKGSGGDLGTLTESGLAVLQLDRVRALQNIYPGLDREDEMVAAFDYCLHGRGGAAPSIDTAMHALVDAKHVDHLHPDSGIAIATAKDGKALTAKIFGDKVVWVPWRRPGFQLGLDIAAIKEANPQAIGCILGGHGITAWGETSAAAENNSNFIIKTAEAYIAKNGKKNAFGDKVAGYGALKPKARLAKAAAIAPFIRDRKSVV
;
A
#
# COMPACT_ATOMS: atom_id res chain seq x y z
N MET A 1 -27.12 -18.71 -0.31
CA MET A 1 -25.98 -17.79 -0.23
C MET A 1 -24.90 -18.45 0.60
N ALA A 2 -23.67 -18.51 0.12
CA ALA A 2 -22.55 -18.95 0.96
C ALA A 2 -22.45 -18.03 2.20
N PRO A 3 -22.06 -18.55 3.37
CA PRO A 3 -21.90 -17.72 4.55
C PRO A 3 -20.86 -16.63 4.26
N LYS A 4 -21.21 -15.39 4.60
CA LYS A 4 -20.31 -14.24 4.43
C LYS A 4 -19.02 -14.44 5.23
N ASN A 5 -17.90 -14.18 4.60
CA ASN A 5 -16.60 -14.28 5.26
C ASN A 5 -16.33 -13.00 6.05
N LYS A 6 -16.43 -13.07 7.38
CA LYS A 6 -16.22 -11.93 8.28
C LYS A 6 -14.86 -11.26 8.07
N THR A 7 -13.82 -12.02 7.76
CA THR A 7 -12.47 -11.48 7.46
C THR A 7 -12.50 -10.56 6.24
N VAL A 8 -13.24 -10.95 5.20
CA VAL A 8 -13.38 -10.16 3.96
C VAL A 8 -14.23 -8.92 4.20
N GLU A 9 -15.34 -9.05 4.94
CA GLU A 9 -16.19 -7.90 5.29
C GLU A 9 -15.40 -6.85 6.09
N ASP A 10 -14.65 -7.27 7.10
CA ASP A 10 -13.83 -6.37 7.92
C ASP A 10 -12.69 -5.74 7.11
N LEU A 11 -12.08 -6.48 6.18
CA LEU A 11 -11.08 -5.95 5.26
C LEU A 11 -11.67 -4.85 4.38
N ILE A 12 -12.81 -5.10 3.73
CA ILE A 12 -13.48 -4.12 2.85
C ILE A 12 -13.88 -2.87 3.64
N ALA A 13 -14.48 -3.04 4.81
CA ALA A 13 -14.89 -1.92 5.66
C ALA A 13 -13.69 -1.03 6.06
N ARG A 14 -12.57 -1.65 6.48
CA ARG A 14 -11.32 -0.93 6.79
C ARG A 14 -10.76 -0.23 5.56
N SER A 15 -10.72 -0.91 4.43
CA SER A 15 -10.22 -0.36 3.17
C SER A 15 -10.98 0.88 2.76
N ASN A 16 -12.31 0.79 2.74
CA ASN A 16 -13.17 1.91 2.37
C ASN A 16 -13.03 3.09 3.34
N LYS A 17 -12.88 2.82 4.63
CA LYS A 17 -12.66 3.85 5.64
C LYS A 17 -11.32 4.58 5.45
N LEU A 18 -10.24 3.84 5.22
CA LEU A 18 -8.92 4.43 4.98
C LEU A 18 -8.88 5.17 3.63
N GLY A 19 -9.42 4.58 2.57
CA GLY A 19 -9.43 5.15 1.23
C GLY A 19 -10.38 6.33 1.04
N SER A 20 -11.39 6.50 1.91
CA SER A 20 -12.31 7.65 1.84
C SER A 20 -11.64 8.99 2.18
N ASN A 21 -10.47 8.97 2.80
CA ASN A 21 -9.72 10.18 3.12
C ASN A 21 -8.56 10.39 2.12
N PRO A 22 -8.65 11.37 1.21
CA PRO A 22 -7.63 11.60 0.18
C PRO A 22 -6.26 12.03 0.74
N LYS A 23 -6.15 12.37 2.04
CA LYS A 23 -4.88 12.61 2.72
C LYS A 23 -4.20 11.33 3.18
N PHE A 24 -4.91 10.21 3.22
CA PHE A 24 -4.38 8.91 3.66
C PHE A 24 -3.86 8.08 2.51
N THR A 25 -4.49 8.21 1.36
CA THR A 25 -4.02 7.63 0.10
C THR A 25 -4.68 8.37 -1.07
N ASP A 26 -4.03 8.35 -2.22
CA ASP A 26 -4.56 8.90 -3.46
C ASP A 26 -5.48 7.90 -4.17
N TYR A 27 -6.16 8.36 -5.21
CA TYR A 27 -7.02 7.51 -6.06
C TYR A 27 -6.19 6.39 -6.68
N ALA A 28 -6.73 5.17 -6.62
CA ALA A 28 -6.07 3.94 -7.08
C ALA A 28 -4.75 3.57 -6.35
N GLY A 29 -4.23 4.42 -5.47
CA GLY A 29 -3.06 4.14 -4.65
C GLY A 29 -3.37 3.34 -3.39
N GLY A 30 -2.32 2.77 -2.80
CA GLY A 30 -2.43 1.95 -1.60
C GLY A 30 -3.14 0.62 -1.82
N ASN A 31 -2.94 -0.28 -0.88
CA ASN A 31 -3.63 -1.56 -0.81
C ASN A 31 -3.66 -2.09 0.62
N THR A 32 -4.62 -2.96 0.87
CA THR A 32 -4.85 -3.55 2.18
C THR A 32 -5.07 -5.04 2.01
N SER A 33 -4.78 -5.81 3.05
CA SER A 33 -4.97 -7.26 3.01
C SER A 33 -5.43 -7.84 4.33
N ALA A 34 -5.98 -9.06 4.24
CA ALA A 34 -6.24 -9.92 5.38
C ALA A 34 -5.85 -11.35 5.05
N LYS A 35 -5.30 -12.08 6.02
CA LYS A 35 -5.00 -13.50 5.94
C LYS A 35 -6.01 -14.28 6.78
N GLY A 36 -6.37 -15.47 6.33
CA GLY A 36 -7.32 -16.32 7.05
C GLY A 36 -7.50 -17.66 6.36
N LEU A 37 -8.43 -18.46 6.87
CA LEU A 37 -8.72 -19.78 6.34
C LEU A 37 -9.84 -19.71 5.31
N GLY A 38 -9.67 -20.44 4.22
CA GLY A 38 -10.71 -20.73 3.24
C GLY A 38 -10.80 -22.22 2.94
N LEU A 39 -11.72 -22.60 2.06
CA LEU A 39 -11.86 -23.99 1.61
C LEU A 39 -11.28 -24.10 0.20
N ASP A 40 -10.43 -25.08 -0.01
CA ASP A 40 -10.05 -25.49 -1.36
C ASP A 40 -11.28 -26.14 -2.04
N PRO A 41 -11.77 -25.55 -3.13
CA PRO A 41 -13.00 -26.03 -3.78
C PRO A 41 -12.85 -27.42 -4.42
N ALA A 42 -11.63 -27.86 -4.69
CA ALA A 42 -11.38 -29.17 -5.29
C ALA A 42 -11.29 -30.28 -4.24
N THR A 43 -10.73 -29.99 -3.06
CA THR A 43 -10.48 -31.01 -2.03
C THR A 43 -11.35 -30.87 -0.78
N GLY A 44 -12.03 -29.72 -0.60
CA GLY A 44 -12.79 -29.39 0.61
C GLY A 44 -11.93 -29.15 1.84
N LYS A 45 -10.59 -29.16 1.71
CA LYS A 45 -9.67 -28.92 2.82
C LYS A 45 -9.59 -27.44 3.17
N LYS A 46 -9.38 -27.14 4.45
CA LYS A 46 -9.04 -25.79 4.90
C LYS A 46 -7.60 -25.46 4.47
N ILE A 47 -7.43 -24.30 3.84
CA ILE A 47 -6.15 -23.78 3.40
C ILE A 47 -6.00 -22.32 3.84
N GLU A 48 -4.77 -21.84 3.99
CA GLU A 48 -4.51 -20.44 4.26
C GLU A 48 -4.63 -19.60 2.98
N LEU A 49 -5.46 -18.57 3.07
CA LEU A 49 -5.67 -17.59 1.99
C LEU A 49 -5.22 -16.21 2.43
N ILE A 50 -4.86 -15.41 1.44
CA ILE A 50 -4.75 -13.98 1.55
C ILE A 50 -5.73 -13.30 0.59
N TRP A 51 -6.47 -12.36 1.11
CA TRP A 51 -7.27 -11.40 0.35
C TRP A 51 -6.53 -10.09 0.33
N VAL A 52 -6.20 -9.59 -0.84
CA VAL A 52 -5.48 -8.33 -1.02
C VAL A 52 -6.15 -7.50 -2.09
N LYS A 53 -6.23 -6.18 -1.90
CA LYS A 53 -6.73 -5.29 -2.96
C LYS A 53 -5.87 -5.47 -4.21
N GLY A 54 -6.51 -5.81 -5.30
CA GLY A 54 -5.88 -6.03 -6.59
C GLY A 54 -5.33 -4.76 -7.22
N SER A 55 -4.69 -4.93 -8.37
CA SER A 55 -4.15 -3.83 -9.16
C SER A 55 -5.26 -2.92 -9.68
N GLY A 56 -5.03 -1.60 -9.65
CA GLY A 56 -6.03 -0.61 -10.03
C GLY A 56 -7.17 -0.48 -9.01
N GLY A 57 -8.17 0.31 -9.32
CA GLY A 57 -9.31 0.56 -8.44
C GLY A 57 -8.98 1.41 -7.22
N ASP A 58 -10.00 2.09 -6.71
CA ASP A 58 -9.88 2.96 -5.55
C ASP A 58 -10.11 2.17 -4.25
N LEU A 59 -9.24 2.38 -3.25
CA LEU A 59 -9.35 1.75 -1.95
C LEU A 59 -10.66 2.18 -1.23
N GLY A 60 -11.10 3.42 -1.41
CA GLY A 60 -12.30 3.97 -0.79
C GLY A 60 -13.62 3.39 -1.33
N THR A 61 -13.58 2.71 -2.46
CA THR A 61 -14.74 2.07 -3.10
C THR A 61 -14.54 0.58 -3.33
N LEU A 62 -13.60 -0.03 -2.59
CA LEU A 62 -13.28 -1.45 -2.70
C LEU A 62 -14.52 -2.31 -2.42
N THR A 63 -14.72 -3.30 -3.29
CA THR A 63 -15.71 -4.37 -3.14
C THR A 63 -15.02 -5.73 -3.19
N GLU A 64 -15.75 -6.80 -2.94
CA GLU A 64 -15.19 -8.15 -2.97
C GLU A 64 -14.58 -8.50 -4.34
N SER A 65 -15.18 -8.04 -5.44
CA SER A 65 -14.64 -8.24 -6.80
C SER A 65 -13.31 -7.50 -7.07
N GLY A 66 -12.98 -6.50 -6.25
CA GLY A 66 -11.70 -5.79 -6.32
C GLY A 66 -10.57 -6.47 -5.53
N LEU A 67 -10.84 -7.61 -4.90
CA LEU A 67 -9.84 -8.39 -4.18
C LEU A 67 -9.23 -9.47 -5.08
N ALA A 68 -7.91 -9.59 -5.06
CA ALA A 68 -7.20 -10.78 -5.48
C ALA A 68 -7.19 -11.76 -4.30
N VAL A 69 -7.49 -13.03 -4.57
CA VAL A 69 -7.48 -14.10 -3.56
C VAL A 69 -6.41 -15.11 -3.92
N LEU A 70 -5.43 -15.29 -3.04
CA LEU A 70 -4.29 -16.18 -3.31
C LEU A 70 -4.11 -17.19 -2.17
N GLN A 71 -3.55 -18.36 -2.52
CA GLN A 71 -3.09 -19.33 -1.56
C GLN A 71 -1.79 -18.83 -0.93
N LEU A 72 -1.82 -18.59 0.38
CA LEU A 72 -0.72 -17.91 1.09
C LEU A 72 0.58 -18.71 1.07
N ASP A 73 0.50 -20.03 1.18
CA ASP A 73 1.64 -20.94 1.09
C ASP A 73 2.34 -20.87 -0.28
N ARG A 74 1.55 -20.77 -1.36
CA ARG A 74 2.10 -20.61 -2.72
C ARG A 74 2.81 -19.28 -2.90
N VAL A 75 2.21 -18.17 -2.44
CA VAL A 75 2.88 -16.86 -2.51
C VAL A 75 4.17 -16.85 -1.71
N ARG A 76 4.17 -17.45 -0.52
CA ARG A 76 5.38 -17.59 0.30
C ARG A 76 6.43 -18.45 -0.36
N ALA A 77 6.03 -19.54 -1.04
CA ALA A 77 6.96 -20.43 -1.75
C ALA A 77 7.70 -19.73 -2.91
N LEU A 78 7.16 -18.63 -3.46
CA LEU A 78 7.83 -17.86 -4.50
C LEU A 78 9.19 -17.29 -4.07
N GLN A 79 9.44 -17.16 -2.76
CA GLN A 79 10.75 -16.78 -2.25
C GLN A 79 11.86 -17.74 -2.70
N ASN A 80 11.55 -19.03 -2.86
CA ASN A 80 12.50 -20.07 -3.25
C ASN A 80 12.93 -19.98 -4.73
N ILE A 81 12.15 -19.28 -5.55
CA ILE A 81 12.41 -19.10 -6.99
C ILE A 81 12.67 -17.65 -7.37
N TYR A 82 12.79 -16.75 -6.38
CA TYR A 82 13.03 -15.34 -6.63
C TYR A 82 14.36 -15.13 -7.37
N PRO A 83 14.33 -14.57 -8.60
CA PRO A 83 15.53 -14.51 -9.46
C PRO A 83 16.46 -13.33 -9.15
N GLY A 84 16.09 -12.49 -8.18
CA GLY A 84 16.81 -11.26 -7.84
C GLY A 84 16.26 -10.02 -8.56
N LEU A 85 16.85 -8.86 -8.25
CA LEU A 85 16.36 -7.54 -8.67
C LEU A 85 16.28 -7.36 -10.18
N ASP A 86 17.23 -7.91 -10.94
CA ASP A 86 17.30 -7.71 -12.39
C ASP A 86 16.14 -8.37 -13.16
N ARG A 87 15.50 -9.35 -12.53
CA ARG A 87 14.40 -10.11 -13.12
C ARG A 87 13.13 -10.09 -12.24
N GLU A 88 13.03 -9.11 -11.36
CA GLU A 88 11.96 -8.99 -10.39
C GLU A 88 10.56 -8.95 -11.01
N ASP A 89 10.43 -8.38 -12.20
CA ASP A 89 9.14 -8.27 -12.92
C ASP A 89 8.53 -9.63 -13.25
N GLU A 90 9.33 -10.69 -13.34
CA GLU A 90 8.85 -12.06 -13.56
C GLU A 90 7.99 -12.56 -12.39
N MET A 91 8.20 -12.02 -11.18
CA MET A 91 7.43 -12.39 -10.00
C MET A 91 5.97 -11.93 -10.07
N VAL A 92 5.68 -10.87 -10.83
CA VAL A 92 4.30 -10.40 -11.03
C VAL A 92 3.49 -11.47 -11.77
N ALA A 93 4.05 -12.05 -12.83
CA ALA A 93 3.41 -13.15 -13.55
C ALA A 93 3.30 -14.43 -12.70
N ALA A 94 4.24 -14.66 -11.78
CA ALA A 94 4.21 -15.81 -10.88
C ALA A 94 3.03 -15.77 -9.90
N PHE A 95 2.50 -14.60 -9.55
CA PHE A 95 1.33 -14.49 -8.69
C PHE A 95 0.07 -15.14 -9.29
N ASP A 96 -0.05 -15.21 -10.62
CA ASP A 96 -1.18 -15.85 -11.29
C ASP A 96 -1.28 -17.35 -10.94
N TYR A 97 -0.15 -18.01 -10.70
CA TYR A 97 -0.10 -19.41 -10.27
C TYR A 97 -0.43 -19.61 -8.79
N CYS A 98 -0.56 -18.54 -8.05
CA CYS A 98 -0.94 -18.56 -6.63
C CYS A 98 -2.43 -18.27 -6.41
N LEU A 99 -3.18 -17.90 -7.45
CA LEU A 99 -4.60 -17.55 -7.34
C LEU A 99 -5.42 -18.71 -6.79
N HIS A 100 -6.40 -18.34 -5.95
CA HIS A 100 -7.41 -19.27 -5.43
C HIS A 100 -8.73 -19.07 -6.18
N GLY A 101 -9.28 -20.15 -6.69
CA GLY A 101 -10.55 -20.12 -7.43
C GLY A 101 -10.41 -19.56 -8.85
N ARG A 102 -11.51 -18.98 -9.35
CA ARG A 102 -11.61 -18.50 -10.73
C ARG A 102 -11.20 -17.05 -10.96
N GLY A 103 -10.68 -16.38 -9.97
CA GLY A 103 -10.30 -15.02 -10.15
C GLY A 103 -10.71 -14.09 -9.00
N GLY A 104 -10.95 -12.88 -9.32
CA GLY A 104 -10.99 -11.68 -8.57
C GLY A 104 -10.22 -10.66 -9.37
N ALA A 105 -9.77 -9.61 -8.74
CA ALA A 105 -8.86 -8.66 -9.38
C ALA A 105 -7.49 -9.30 -9.66
N ALA A 106 -6.77 -8.77 -10.64
CA ALA A 106 -5.37 -9.15 -10.84
C ALA A 106 -4.53 -8.80 -9.60
N PRO A 107 -3.59 -9.66 -9.19
CA PRO A 107 -2.71 -9.36 -8.06
C PRO A 107 -1.93 -8.06 -8.28
N SER A 108 -1.76 -7.27 -7.22
CA SER A 108 -0.89 -6.09 -7.22
C SER A 108 0.57 -6.52 -7.17
N ILE A 109 1.47 -5.67 -7.68
CA ILE A 109 2.92 -5.82 -7.49
C ILE A 109 3.31 -5.87 -6.00
N ASP A 110 2.50 -5.26 -5.13
CA ASP A 110 2.69 -5.24 -3.68
C ASP A 110 2.22 -6.52 -2.97
N THR A 111 1.67 -7.51 -3.70
CA THR A 111 1.16 -8.76 -3.12
C THR A 111 2.20 -9.46 -2.24
N ALA A 112 3.50 -9.43 -2.63
CA ALA A 112 4.58 -9.99 -1.84
C ALA A 112 4.68 -9.35 -0.45
N MET A 113 4.64 -8.02 -0.36
CA MET A 113 4.66 -7.28 0.91
C MET A 113 3.56 -7.76 1.85
N HIS A 114 2.35 -7.92 1.32
CA HIS A 114 1.20 -8.36 2.10
C HIS A 114 1.30 -9.82 2.56
N ALA A 115 1.85 -10.69 1.73
CA ALA A 115 1.94 -12.12 2.01
C ALA A 115 3.10 -12.46 2.94
N LEU A 116 4.27 -11.81 2.76
CA LEU A 116 5.52 -12.12 3.45
C LEU A 116 5.61 -11.52 4.86
N VAL A 117 5.01 -10.34 5.08
CA VAL A 117 4.94 -9.74 6.41
C VAL A 117 4.15 -10.66 7.35
N ASP A 118 4.76 -11.06 8.46
CA ASP A 118 4.14 -11.95 9.46
C ASP A 118 3.16 -11.18 10.34
N ALA A 119 1.99 -10.89 9.79
CA ALA A 119 0.83 -10.33 10.46
C ALA A 119 -0.43 -10.70 9.67
N LYS A 120 -1.58 -10.80 10.35
CA LYS A 120 -2.84 -11.17 9.70
C LYS A 120 -3.39 -10.07 8.80
N HIS A 121 -3.20 -8.82 9.15
CA HIS A 121 -3.70 -7.67 8.43
C HIS A 121 -2.55 -6.72 8.12
N VAL A 122 -2.45 -6.27 6.87
CA VAL A 122 -1.42 -5.33 6.40
C VAL A 122 -2.09 -4.23 5.58
N ASP A 123 -1.74 -2.99 5.89
CA ASP A 123 -2.16 -1.81 5.16
C ASP A 123 -0.94 -1.12 4.58
N HIS A 124 -0.93 -0.89 3.28
CA HIS A 124 0.04 -0.06 2.59
C HIS A 124 -0.69 1.19 2.05
N LEU A 125 -0.25 2.37 2.44
CA LEU A 125 -0.91 3.63 2.15
C LEU A 125 0.09 4.69 1.70
N HIS A 126 -0.42 5.69 0.97
CA HIS A 126 0.34 6.84 0.47
C HIS A 126 -0.13 8.15 1.13
N PRO A 127 -0.07 8.29 2.47
CA PRO A 127 -0.53 9.50 3.12
C PRO A 127 0.42 10.66 2.86
N ASP A 128 -0.12 11.86 2.63
CA ASP A 128 0.66 13.09 2.41
C ASP A 128 1.74 13.28 3.48
N SER A 129 1.39 13.07 4.75
CA SER A 129 2.32 13.23 5.87
C SER A 129 3.40 12.16 5.90
N GLY A 130 3.06 10.91 5.58
CA GLY A 130 4.00 9.79 5.47
C GLY A 130 4.99 10.00 4.32
N ILE A 131 4.48 10.39 3.14
CA ILE A 131 5.30 10.71 1.97
C ILE A 131 6.26 11.86 2.26
N ALA A 132 5.79 12.91 2.96
CA ALA A 132 6.66 14.04 3.32
C ALA A 132 7.87 13.61 4.17
N ILE A 133 7.70 12.66 5.09
CA ILE A 133 8.80 12.07 5.87
C ILE A 133 9.64 11.13 4.98
N ALA A 134 8.98 10.29 4.20
CA ALA A 134 9.63 9.29 3.34
C ALA A 134 10.55 9.92 2.28
N THR A 135 10.22 11.12 1.80
CA THR A 135 10.99 11.85 0.77
C THR A 135 11.95 12.89 1.36
N ALA A 136 11.93 13.10 2.67
CA ALA A 136 12.85 14.04 3.31
C ALA A 136 14.30 13.53 3.21
N LYS A 137 15.26 14.46 3.01
CA LYS A 137 16.69 14.13 2.93
C LYS A 137 17.19 13.34 4.16
N ASP A 138 16.62 13.65 5.33
CA ASP A 138 16.91 13.03 6.63
C ASP A 138 15.78 12.11 7.11
N GLY A 139 14.97 11.55 6.19
CA GLY A 139 13.77 10.77 6.47
C GLY A 139 13.99 9.61 7.45
N LYS A 140 15.12 8.90 7.37
CA LYS A 140 15.48 7.84 8.32
C LYS A 140 15.64 8.38 9.75
N ALA A 141 16.36 9.50 9.89
CA ALA A 141 16.57 10.14 11.20
C ALA A 141 15.25 10.73 11.75
N LEU A 142 14.43 11.32 10.87
CA LEU A 142 13.11 11.81 11.23
C LEU A 142 12.19 10.68 11.69
N THR A 143 12.19 9.54 11.01
CA THR A 143 11.41 8.37 11.42
C THR A 143 11.76 7.94 12.84
N ALA A 144 13.03 7.75 13.14
CA ALA A 144 13.48 7.39 14.48
C ALA A 144 13.12 8.48 15.53
N LYS A 145 13.27 9.78 15.19
CA LYS A 145 12.93 10.88 16.07
C LYS A 145 11.44 11.00 16.38
N ILE A 146 10.59 10.73 15.39
CA ILE A 146 9.14 10.94 15.49
C ILE A 146 8.47 9.74 16.19
N PHE A 147 8.90 8.54 15.85
CA PHE A 147 8.17 7.31 16.19
C PHE A 147 8.91 6.40 17.18
N GLY A 148 10.20 6.67 17.45
CA GLY A 148 11.05 5.77 18.23
C GLY A 148 11.20 4.42 17.53
N ASP A 149 11.01 3.35 18.28
CA ASP A 149 11.08 1.96 17.84
C ASP A 149 9.73 1.40 17.31
N LYS A 150 8.65 2.19 17.45
CA LYS A 150 7.31 1.76 17.00
C LYS A 150 7.16 1.72 15.48
N VAL A 151 7.89 2.57 14.76
CA VAL A 151 7.85 2.62 13.29
C VAL A 151 9.27 2.67 12.76
N VAL A 152 9.60 1.71 11.92
CA VAL A 152 10.95 1.53 11.42
C VAL A 152 11.09 2.09 10.00
N TRP A 153 12.34 2.36 9.59
CA TRP A 153 12.64 2.86 8.26
C TRP A 153 13.05 1.71 7.35
N VAL A 154 12.40 1.64 6.18
CA VAL A 154 12.82 0.80 5.06
C VAL A 154 13.49 1.68 4.01
N PRO A 155 14.75 1.42 3.62
CA PRO A 155 15.40 2.17 2.55
C PRO A 155 14.59 2.12 1.25
N TRP A 156 14.79 3.13 0.40
CA TRP A 156 14.12 3.14 -0.90
C TRP A 156 14.37 1.84 -1.68
N ARG A 157 13.30 1.30 -2.16
CA ARG A 157 13.28 0.15 -3.05
C ARG A 157 12.17 0.35 -4.07
N ARG A 158 12.38 -0.08 -5.30
CA ARG A 158 11.31 -0.19 -6.28
C ARG A 158 10.20 -1.09 -5.73
N PRO A 159 8.90 -0.73 -5.89
CA PRO A 159 7.81 -1.63 -5.57
C PRO A 159 7.96 -2.97 -6.28
N GLY A 160 7.88 -4.08 -5.54
CA GLY A 160 8.08 -5.41 -6.07
C GLY A 160 8.34 -6.46 -5.00
N PHE A 161 8.81 -7.62 -5.44
CA PHE A 161 9.01 -8.78 -4.57
C PHE A 161 10.10 -8.52 -3.51
N GLN A 162 11.20 -7.86 -3.92
CA GLN A 162 12.30 -7.53 -3.00
C GLN A 162 11.86 -6.58 -1.89
N LEU A 163 11.03 -5.59 -2.20
CA LEU A 163 10.47 -4.71 -1.17
C LEU A 163 9.68 -5.51 -0.13
N GLY A 164 8.93 -6.51 -0.56
CA GLY A 164 8.22 -7.42 0.33
C GLY A 164 9.15 -8.20 1.26
N LEU A 165 10.27 -8.72 0.72
CA LEU A 165 11.31 -9.39 1.50
C LEU A 165 11.98 -8.45 2.51
N ASP A 166 12.33 -7.24 2.08
CA ASP A 166 12.98 -6.23 2.93
C ASP A 166 12.07 -5.84 4.11
N ILE A 167 10.78 -5.63 3.87
CA ILE A 167 9.81 -5.29 4.93
C ILE A 167 9.62 -6.46 5.90
N ALA A 168 9.51 -7.69 5.39
CA ALA A 168 9.37 -8.89 6.22
C ALA A 168 10.58 -9.07 7.15
N ALA A 169 11.80 -8.95 6.61
CA ALA A 169 13.03 -9.05 7.39
C ALA A 169 13.15 -7.94 8.46
N ILE A 170 12.77 -6.70 8.10
CA ILE A 170 12.79 -5.57 9.03
C ILE A 170 11.76 -5.77 10.15
N LYS A 171 10.56 -6.29 9.84
CA LYS A 171 9.57 -6.62 10.87
C LYS A 171 10.07 -7.71 11.81
N GLU A 172 10.68 -8.77 11.28
CA GLU A 172 11.25 -9.85 12.08
C GLU A 172 12.33 -9.32 13.05
N ALA A 173 13.21 -8.45 12.55
CA ALA A 173 14.24 -7.80 13.37
C ALA A 173 13.68 -6.78 14.40
N ASN A 174 12.44 -6.31 14.23
CA ASN A 174 11.80 -5.30 15.09
C ASN A 174 10.37 -5.76 15.49
N PRO A 175 10.24 -6.77 16.34
CA PRO A 175 8.94 -7.38 16.66
C PRO A 175 7.96 -6.43 17.34
N GLN A 176 8.45 -5.38 18.00
CA GLN A 176 7.63 -4.32 18.65
C GLN A 176 7.09 -3.29 17.64
N ALA A 177 7.62 -3.25 16.40
CA ALA A 177 7.18 -2.27 15.40
C ALA A 177 5.76 -2.59 14.91
N ILE A 178 4.96 -1.53 14.77
CA ILE A 178 3.58 -1.58 14.28
C ILE A 178 3.48 -1.21 12.80
N GLY A 179 4.57 -0.79 12.19
CA GLY A 179 4.65 -0.40 10.80
C GLY A 179 6.01 0.18 10.43
N CYS A 180 6.12 0.65 9.21
CA CYS A 180 7.33 1.27 8.68
C CYS A 180 7.04 2.46 7.76
N ILE A 181 8.02 3.35 7.65
CA ILE A 181 8.11 4.35 6.59
C ILE A 181 8.95 3.76 5.46
N LEU A 182 8.40 3.77 4.26
CA LEU A 182 9.10 3.32 3.05
C LEU A 182 9.78 4.52 2.40
N GLY A 183 11.10 4.57 2.41
CA GLY A 183 11.88 5.66 1.84
C GLY A 183 11.47 5.96 0.40
N GLY A 184 11.11 7.22 0.11
CA GLY A 184 10.68 7.68 -1.21
C GLY A 184 9.31 7.16 -1.69
N HIS A 185 8.51 6.51 -0.81
CA HIS A 185 7.30 5.82 -1.26
C HIS A 185 6.07 6.16 -0.40
N GLY A 186 5.96 5.59 0.80
CA GLY A 186 4.77 5.73 1.64
C GLY A 186 4.95 5.05 2.98
N ILE A 187 3.90 4.41 3.47
CA ILE A 187 3.90 3.68 4.75
C ILE A 187 3.38 2.26 4.58
N THR A 188 3.79 1.36 5.47
CA THR A 188 3.11 0.07 5.68
C THR A 188 2.87 -0.11 7.16
N ALA A 189 1.65 -0.49 7.54
CA ALA A 189 1.25 -0.81 8.90
C ALA A 189 0.67 -2.22 8.95
N TRP A 190 0.74 -2.87 10.12
CA TRP A 190 0.26 -4.24 10.29
C TRP A 190 -0.38 -4.45 11.65
N GLY A 191 -1.14 -5.53 11.79
CA GLY A 191 -1.80 -5.92 13.03
C GLY A 191 -2.42 -7.31 12.95
N GLU A 192 -2.68 -7.90 14.12
CA GLU A 192 -3.30 -9.23 14.24
C GLU A 192 -4.82 -9.19 14.08
N THR A 193 -5.42 -8.01 14.14
CA THR A 193 -6.84 -7.79 13.86
C THR A 193 -7.02 -6.64 12.88
N SER A 194 -8.17 -6.59 12.20
CA SER A 194 -8.53 -5.50 11.29
C SER A 194 -8.46 -4.14 12.01
N ALA A 195 -9.01 -4.07 13.22
CA ALA A 195 -8.97 -2.85 14.03
C ALA A 195 -7.54 -2.45 14.46
N ALA A 196 -6.68 -3.42 14.78
CA ALA A 196 -5.29 -3.12 15.14
C ALA A 196 -4.52 -2.54 13.95
N ALA A 197 -4.64 -3.12 12.75
CA ALA A 197 -4.01 -2.59 11.54
C ALA A 197 -4.49 -1.16 11.23
N GLU A 198 -5.81 -0.92 11.28
CA GLU A 198 -6.38 0.42 11.10
C GLU A 198 -5.85 1.43 12.13
N ASN A 199 -5.82 1.04 13.40
CA ASN A 199 -5.32 1.92 14.47
C ASN A 199 -3.84 2.24 14.28
N ASN A 200 -3.04 1.26 13.85
CA ASN A 200 -1.61 1.45 13.58
C ASN A 200 -1.38 2.36 12.37
N SER A 201 -2.15 2.20 11.29
CA SER A 201 -2.13 3.11 10.14
C SER A 201 -2.48 4.55 10.57
N ASN A 202 -3.56 4.71 11.32
CA ASN A 202 -3.97 6.02 11.85
C ASN A 202 -2.93 6.63 12.80
N PHE A 203 -2.28 5.82 13.65
CA PHE A 203 -1.23 6.29 14.55
C PHE A 203 -0.06 6.87 13.76
N ILE A 204 0.43 6.16 12.74
CA ILE A 204 1.54 6.61 11.90
C ILE A 204 1.18 7.93 11.22
N ILE A 205 0.03 7.99 10.55
CA ILE A 205 -0.42 9.16 9.79
C ILE A 205 -0.58 10.38 10.70
N LYS A 206 -1.34 10.24 11.79
CA LYS A 206 -1.63 11.36 12.70
C LYS A 206 -0.39 11.86 13.44
N THR A 207 0.53 10.97 13.80
CA THR A 207 1.79 11.35 14.44
C THR A 207 2.68 12.13 13.48
N ALA A 208 2.76 11.69 12.22
CA ALA A 208 3.45 12.42 11.16
C ALA A 208 2.83 13.80 10.90
N GLU A 209 1.49 13.87 10.78
CA GLU A 209 0.75 15.15 10.62
C GLU A 209 1.05 16.13 11.77
N ALA A 210 0.99 15.66 13.01
CA ALA A 210 1.26 16.49 14.19
C ALA A 210 2.70 17.01 14.21
N TYR A 211 3.67 16.17 13.84
CA TYR A 211 5.07 16.58 13.75
C TYR A 211 5.27 17.64 12.66
N ILE A 212 4.70 17.44 11.47
CA ILE A 212 4.81 18.38 10.34
C ILE A 212 4.12 19.70 10.70
N ALA A 213 2.94 19.66 11.31
CA ALA A 213 2.24 20.87 11.73
C ALA A 213 3.05 21.73 12.72
N LYS A 214 3.81 21.08 13.62
CA LYS A 214 4.66 21.75 14.61
C LYS A 214 5.97 22.25 14.04
N ASN A 215 6.62 21.49 13.15
CA ASN A 215 8.02 21.71 12.75
C ASN A 215 8.18 22.09 11.28
N GLY A 216 7.13 21.93 10.47
CA GLY A 216 7.15 22.23 9.04
C GLY A 216 7.19 23.72 8.74
N LYS A 217 7.69 24.07 7.56
CA LYS A 217 7.67 25.46 7.09
C LYS A 217 6.23 25.87 6.76
N LYS A 218 5.77 27.01 7.28
CA LYS A 218 4.44 27.57 6.99
C LYS A 218 4.23 27.84 5.49
N ASN A 219 5.27 28.26 4.79
CA ASN A 219 5.28 28.45 3.34
C ASN A 219 6.28 27.46 2.71
N ALA A 220 5.84 26.19 2.55
CA ALA A 220 6.69 25.10 2.09
C ALA A 220 7.20 25.30 0.65
N PHE A 221 6.41 25.96 -0.19
CA PHE A 221 6.73 26.19 -1.60
C PHE A 221 7.33 27.58 -1.88
N GLY A 222 7.57 28.37 -0.85
CA GLY A 222 8.04 29.75 -0.99
C GLY A 222 6.94 30.73 -1.43
N ASP A 223 7.34 31.94 -1.79
CA ASP A 223 6.41 32.98 -2.24
C ASP A 223 5.88 32.67 -3.65
N LYS A 224 4.69 33.23 -3.95
CA LYS A 224 4.14 33.11 -5.30
C LYS A 224 5.09 33.72 -6.33
N VAL A 225 5.28 33.00 -7.42
CA VAL A 225 6.04 33.55 -8.57
C VAL A 225 5.38 34.83 -9.05
N ALA A 226 6.15 35.87 -9.23
CA ALA A 226 5.66 37.15 -9.73
C ALA A 226 4.94 36.95 -11.08
N GLY A 227 3.78 37.59 -11.24
CA GLY A 227 2.95 37.43 -12.44
C GLY A 227 2.13 36.13 -12.52
N TYR A 228 2.28 35.19 -11.56
CA TYR A 228 1.45 33.99 -11.54
C TYR A 228 0.02 34.34 -11.10
N GLY A 229 -0.94 33.97 -11.93
CA GLY A 229 -2.38 33.99 -11.63
C GLY A 229 -3.04 32.65 -11.91
N ALA A 230 -3.80 32.13 -10.95
CA ALA A 230 -4.55 30.92 -11.14
C ALA A 230 -5.62 31.12 -12.23
N LEU A 231 -5.68 30.21 -13.19
CA LEU A 231 -6.76 30.21 -14.19
C LEU A 231 -8.12 29.98 -13.48
N LYS A 232 -9.17 30.67 -13.97
CA LYS A 232 -10.53 30.37 -13.55
C LYS A 232 -10.86 28.89 -13.83
N PRO A 233 -11.72 28.23 -13.02
CA PRO A 233 -11.98 26.79 -13.15
C PRO A 233 -12.31 26.32 -14.56
N LYS A 234 -13.18 27.03 -15.29
CA LYS A 234 -13.54 26.70 -16.68
C LYS A 234 -12.33 26.75 -17.63
N ALA A 235 -11.51 27.79 -17.53
CA ALA A 235 -10.32 27.96 -18.37
C ALA A 235 -9.24 26.90 -18.02
N ARG A 236 -9.09 26.57 -16.74
CA ARG A 236 -8.19 25.52 -16.27
C ARG A 236 -8.61 24.16 -16.82
N LEU A 237 -9.91 23.82 -16.76
CA LEU A 237 -10.43 22.56 -17.30
C LEU A 237 -10.24 22.47 -18.82
N ALA A 238 -10.55 23.53 -19.56
CA ALA A 238 -10.37 23.57 -21.00
C ALA A 238 -8.88 23.37 -21.39
N LYS A 239 -7.98 24.04 -20.67
CA LYS A 239 -6.54 23.89 -20.91
C LYS A 239 -6.03 22.50 -20.55
N ALA A 240 -6.50 21.93 -19.42
CA ALA A 240 -6.17 20.56 -19.02
C ALA A 240 -6.66 19.55 -20.07
N ALA A 241 -7.89 19.66 -20.55
CA ALA A 241 -8.44 18.80 -21.58
C ALA A 241 -7.65 18.88 -22.90
N ALA A 242 -7.18 20.06 -23.27
CA ALA A 242 -6.38 20.24 -24.49
C ALA A 242 -4.99 19.58 -24.42
N ILE A 243 -4.36 19.53 -23.24
CA ILE A 243 -3.01 18.96 -23.08
C ILE A 243 -3.03 17.49 -22.62
N ALA A 244 -4.12 17.01 -22.01
CA ALA A 244 -4.21 15.66 -21.47
C ALA A 244 -3.90 14.53 -22.49
N PRO A 245 -4.43 14.55 -23.73
CA PRO A 245 -4.09 13.54 -24.72
C PRO A 245 -2.59 13.50 -25.02
N PHE A 246 -1.98 14.67 -25.17
CA PHE A 246 -0.55 14.78 -25.45
C PHE A 246 0.34 14.25 -24.32
N ILE A 247 -0.04 14.51 -23.06
CA ILE A 247 0.68 13.98 -21.88
C ILE A 247 0.50 12.46 -21.81
N ARG A 248 -0.71 11.96 -22.07
CA ARG A 248 -1.02 10.53 -22.05
C ARG A 248 -0.19 9.76 -23.06
N ASP A 249 -0.11 10.28 -24.30
CA ASP A 249 0.66 9.63 -25.37
C ASP A 249 2.16 9.55 -25.07
N ARG A 250 2.70 10.53 -24.32
CA ARG A 250 4.10 10.53 -23.87
C ARG A 250 4.38 9.53 -22.75
N LYS A 251 3.38 9.18 -21.96
CA LYS A 251 3.52 8.21 -20.86
C LYS A 251 3.61 6.76 -21.35
N SER A 252 3.17 6.46 -22.55
CA SER A 252 3.22 5.11 -23.13
C SER A 252 4.56 4.75 -23.79
N VAL A 253 5.59 5.58 -23.62
CA VAL A 253 6.92 5.39 -24.22
C VAL A 253 8.00 5.10 -23.17
N VAL A 254 7.59 4.72 -21.94
CA VAL A 254 8.52 4.29 -20.88
C VAL A 254 8.19 2.88 -20.48
#